data_ceeb9726e0ff9c54ce00e263a8f7d811
#
_entry.id   ceeb9726e0ff9c54ce00e263a8f7d811
#
_cell.length_a   1.000
_cell.length_b   1.000
_cell.length_c   1.000
_cell.angle_alpha   90.00
_cell.angle_beta   90.00
_cell.angle_gamma   90.00
#
_symmetry.space_group_name_H-M   'P 1'
#
loop_
_entity.id
_entity.type
_entity.pdbx_description
1 polymer ?
#
loop_
_entity_poly.entity_id
_entity_poly.type
_entity_poly.pdbx_seq_one_letter_code
_entity_poly.pdbx_strand_id
1 'polypeptide(L)'
;MNFAAYSTGFLMGTVKFMFAATSMMAFSVSYWEIVFATFLGAFVSFNIFFFFSGLLMERAREKKLEKIKNGSLKPKKQFSRMNKFIVKMKLSSFGYFVLVIVGPMVLSIPIGSIIIAKFYRRIKFTYWLETVSLFLWANLFTLANLYIFGE
;
A
#
# COMPACT_ATOMS: atom_id res chain seq x y z
N MET A 1 -8.04 20.73 20.22
CA MET A 1 -7.37 19.62 19.50
C MET A 1 -8.25 18.38 19.65
N ASN A 2 -8.87 17.92 18.57
CA ASN A 2 -9.78 16.75 18.62
C ASN A 2 -8.97 15.44 18.48
N PHE A 3 -8.41 14.95 19.57
CA PHE A 3 -7.62 13.72 19.61
C PHE A 3 -8.35 12.52 18.96
N ALA A 4 -9.68 12.45 19.14
CA ALA A 4 -10.51 11.42 18.52
C ALA A 4 -10.47 11.50 16.98
N ALA A 5 -10.50 12.72 16.40
CA ALA A 5 -10.42 12.90 14.94
C ALA A 5 -9.07 12.43 14.39
N TYR A 6 -7.97 12.82 15.03
CA TYR A 6 -6.62 12.43 14.57
C TYR A 6 -6.38 10.93 14.69
N SER A 7 -6.81 10.32 15.80
CA SER A 7 -6.68 8.87 15.97
C SER A 7 -7.53 8.09 14.96
N THR A 8 -8.74 8.56 14.67
CA THR A 8 -9.62 7.96 13.66
C THR A 8 -9.02 8.09 12.26
N GLY A 9 -8.56 9.28 11.88
CA GLY A 9 -7.91 9.50 10.58
C GLY A 9 -6.64 8.68 10.40
N PHE A 10 -5.81 8.59 11.45
CA PHE A 10 -4.61 7.77 11.44
C PHE A 10 -4.94 6.27 11.28
N LEU A 11 -5.84 5.74 12.11
CA LEU A 11 -6.23 4.32 12.06
C LEU A 11 -6.91 3.96 10.73
N MET A 12 -7.83 4.80 10.25
CA MET A 12 -8.45 4.58 8.95
C MET A 12 -7.43 4.71 7.82
N GLY A 13 -6.49 5.64 7.91
CA GLY A 13 -5.39 5.80 6.97
C GLY A 13 -4.51 4.55 6.85
N THR A 14 -4.34 3.79 7.92
CA THR A 14 -3.57 2.53 7.88
C THR A 14 -4.27 1.40 7.16
N VAL A 15 -5.59 1.31 7.21
CA VAL A 15 -6.37 0.16 6.72
C VAL A 15 -7.16 0.50 5.46
N LYS A 16 -7.96 1.55 5.54
CA LYS A 16 -8.87 1.99 4.47
C LYS A 16 -8.62 3.46 4.12
N PHE A 17 -7.52 3.71 3.48
CA PHE A 17 -7.04 5.03 3.10
C PHE A 17 -8.12 5.93 2.46
N MET A 18 -8.93 5.35 1.58
CA MET A 18 -9.99 6.06 0.87
C MET A 18 -11.07 6.64 1.81
N PHE A 19 -11.35 5.98 2.93
CA PHE A 19 -12.38 6.40 3.89
C PHE A 19 -11.83 7.27 5.03
N ALA A 20 -10.52 7.42 5.14
CA ALA A 20 -9.90 8.18 6.22
C ALA A 20 -10.29 9.66 6.19
N ALA A 21 -10.27 10.27 5.00
CA ALA A 21 -10.68 11.67 4.82
C ALA A 21 -12.15 11.88 5.19
N THR A 22 -13.06 11.01 4.71
CA THR A 22 -14.50 11.08 5.03
C THR A 22 -14.76 10.96 6.53
N SER A 23 -14.07 10.05 7.22
CA SER A 23 -14.26 9.85 8.66
C SER A 23 -13.79 11.05 9.50
N MET A 24 -12.79 11.80 9.05
CA MET A 24 -12.29 13.00 9.74
C MET A 24 -13.18 14.21 9.51
N MET A 25 -13.86 14.33 8.38
CA MET A 25 -14.75 15.44 8.09
C MET A 25 -15.90 15.57 9.10
N ALA A 26 -16.36 14.42 9.65
CA ALA A 26 -17.37 14.40 10.71
C ALA A 26 -16.97 15.17 11.98
N PHE A 27 -15.69 15.50 12.14
CA PHE A 27 -15.16 16.20 13.32
C PHE A 27 -14.85 17.68 13.07
N SER A 28 -15.24 18.24 11.93
CA SER A 28 -15.01 19.66 11.56
C SER A 28 -13.53 20.07 11.68
N VAL A 29 -12.63 19.26 11.14
CA VAL A 29 -11.18 19.46 11.19
C VAL A 29 -10.71 20.22 9.95
N SER A 30 -9.60 20.96 10.06
CA SER A 30 -9.02 21.71 8.94
C SER A 30 -8.52 20.78 7.83
N TYR A 31 -8.55 21.25 6.58
CA TYR A 31 -8.07 20.52 5.39
C TYR A 31 -6.69 19.89 5.61
N TRP A 32 -5.72 20.68 6.05
CA TRP A 32 -4.35 20.21 6.24
C TRP A 32 -4.22 19.16 7.34
N GLU A 33 -5.03 19.25 8.38
CA GLU A 33 -5.06 18.27 9.46
C GLU A 33 -5.55 16.90 8.94
N ILE A 34 -6.57 16.90 8.07
CA ILE A 34 -7.07 15.68 7.42
C ILE A 34 -5.97 15.06 6.54
N VAL A 35 -5.34 15.88 5.69
CA VAL A 35 -4.27 15.41 4.78
C VAL A 35 -3.11 14.80 5.57
N PHE A 36 -2.60 15.50 6.59
CA PHE A 36 -1.45 15.02 7.35
C PHE A 36 -1.77 13.78 8.18
N ALA A 37 -2.91 13.74 8.86
CA ALA A 37 -3.29 12.55 9.65
C ALA A 37 -3.48 11.32 8.77
N THR A 38 -4.15 11.47 7.64
CA THR A 38 -4.37 10.39 6.67
C THR A 38 -3.05 9.93 6.05
N PHE A 39 -2.20 10.86 5.63
CA PHE A 39 -0.89 10.56 5.07
C PHE A 39 0.01 9.86 6.08
N LEU A 40 0.09 10.33 7.32
CA LEU A 40 0.91 9.71 8.36
C LEU A 40 0.45 8.27 8.65
N GLY A 41 -0.85 8.04 8.75
CA GLY A 41 -1.40 6.68 8.91
C GLY A 41 -0.99 5.78 7.75
N ALA A 42 -1.16 6.25 6.53
CA ALA A 42 -0.77 5.54 5.32
C ALA A 42 0.74 5.27 5.26
N PHE A 43 1.56 6.26 5.55
CA PHE A 43 3.02 6.19 5.54
C PHE A 43 3.56 5.20 6.57
N VAL A 44 3.04 5.21 7.79
CA VAL A 44 3.42 4.25 8.83
C VAL A 44 3.04 2.82 8.41
N SER A 45 1.81 2.62 7.92
CA SER A 45 1.36 1.34 7.40
C SER A 45 2.25 0.85 6.26
N PHE A 46 2.53 1.71 5.28
CA PHE A 46 3.42 1.38 4.17
C PHE A 46 4.79 0.93 4.65
N ASN A 47 5.44 1.67 5.57
CA ASN A 47 6.74 1.31 6.10
C ASN A 47 6.73 -0.05 6.80
N ILE A 48 5.78 -0.27 7.71
CA ILE A 48 5.66 -1.53 8.44
C ILE A 48 5.56 -2.70 7.45
N PHE A 49 4.63 -2.65 6.51
CA PHE A 49 4.40 -3.77 5.59
C PHE A 49 5.49 -3.90 4.53
N PHE A 50 6.10 -2.81 4.08
CA PHE A 50 7.20 -2.84 3.14
C PHE A 50 8.45 -3.51 3.73
N PHE A 51 8.85 -3.15 4.95
CA PHE A 51 9.99 -3.76 5.63
C PHE A 51 9.69 -5.19 6.09
N PHE A 52 8.51 -5.42 6.68
CA PHE A 52 8.09 -6.74 7.13
C PHE A 52 7.96 -7.76 5.99
N SER A 53 7.51 -7.33 4.83
CA SER A 53 7.46 -8.15 3.62
C SER A 53 8.83 -8.69 3.22
N GLY A 54 9.90 -7.92 3.45
CA GLY A 54 11.26 -8.38 3.21
C GLY A 54 11.63 -9.60 4.04
N LEU A 55 11.36 -9.54 5.34
CA LEU A 55 11.62 -10.65 6.28
C LEU A 55 10.80 -11.90 5.93
N LEU A 56 9.54 -11.70 5.58
CA LEU A 56 8.67 -12.81 5.15
C LEU A 56 9.18 -13.50 3.88
N MET A 57 9.69 -12.73 2.93
CA MET A 57 10.23 -13.28 1.68
C MET A 57 11.54 -14.05 1.89
N GLU A 58 12.42 -13.58 2.77
CA GLU A 58 13.64 -14.29 3.14
C GLU A 58 13.32 -15.63 3.79
N ARG A 59 12.45 -15.66 4.79
CA ARG A 59 11.99 -16.89 5.43
C ARG A 59 11.30 -17.85 4.46
N ALA A 60 10.49 -17.33 3.53
CA ALA A 60 9.85 -18.15 2.50
C ALA A 60 10.86 -18.73 1.51
N ARG A 61 11.93 -18.01 1.22
CA ARG A 61 13.03 -18.47 0.36
C ARG A 61 13.83 -19.58 1.04
N GLU A 62 14.18 -19.41 2.31
CA GLU A 62 14.90 -20.42 3.11
C GLU A 62 14.11 -21.73 3.20
N LYS A 63 12.83 -21.65 3.59
CA LYS A 63 11.94 -22.82 3.62
C LYS A 63 11.82 -23.53 2.25
N LYS A 64 11.90 -22.77 1.17
CA LYS A 64 11.87 -23.33 -0.18
C LYS A 64 13.18 -24.04 -0.51
N LEU A 65 14.31 -23.49 -0.11
CA LEU A 65 15.63 -24.11 -0.29
C LEU A 65 15.77 -25.40 0.52
N GLU A 66 15.27 -25.44 1.76
CA GLU A 66 15.22 -26.66 2.57
C GLU A 66 14.37 -27.75 1.90
N LYS A 67 13.19 -27.41 1.35
CA LYS A 67 12.33 -28.34 0.62
C LYS A 67 12.99 -28.86 -0.66
N ILE A 68 13.82 -28.04 -1.30
CA ILE A 68 14.63 -28.47 -2.46
C ILE A 68 15.70 -29.50 -2.01
N LYS A 69 16.43 -29.20 -0.92
CA LYS A 69 17.45 -30.09 -0.36
C LYS A 69 16.86 -31.43 0.07
N ASN A 70 15.67 -31.41 0.64
CA ASN A 70 14.99 -32.63 1.14
C ASN A 70 14.18 -33.39 0.07
N GLY A 71 14.31 -33.03 -1.21
CA GLY A 71 13.65 -33.74 -2.32
C GLY A 71 12.11 -33.69 -2.33
N SER A 72 11.49 -32.93 -1.41
CA SER A 72 10.03 -32.92 -1.19
C SER A 72 9.29 -31.85 -2.01
N LEU A 73 9.82 -31.47 -3.19
CA LEU A 73 9.15 -30.54 -4.08
C LEU A 73 7.96 -31.19 -4.76
N LYS A 74 6.76 -30.80 -4.38
CA LYS A 74 5.56 -31.07 -5.18
C LYS A 74 5.66 -30.37 -6.54
N PRO A 75 5.21 -31.01 -7.64
CA PRO A 75 5.26 -30.43 -8.97
C PRO A 75 4.59 -29.06 -8.98
N LYS A 76 5.20 -28.07 -9.64
CA LYS A 76 4.70 -26.71 -9.77
C LYS A 76 3.26 -26.74 -10.24
N LYS A 77 2.32 -26.29 -9.40
CA LYS A 77 0.97 -25.96 -9.85
C LYS A 77 1.05 -25.03 -11.07
N GLN A 78 0.34 -25.36 -12.12
CA GLN A 78 0.24 -24.52 -13.33
C GLN A 78 -0.05 -23.07 -12.91
N PHE A 79 0.67 -22.13 -13.50
CA PHE A 79 0.49 -20.71 -13.23
C PHE A 79 -0.98 -20.30 -13.46
N SER A 80 -1.69 -19.93 -12.41
CA SER A 80 -3.01 -19.36 -12.50
C SER A 80 -2.98 -18.13 -13.44
N ARG A 81 -4.10 -17.86 -14.13
CA ARG A 81 -4.24 -16.69 -15.03
C ARG A 81 -3.82 -15.40 -14.34
N MET A 82 -4.12 -15.26 -13.04
CA MET A 82 -3.72 -14.13 -12.21
C MET A 82 -2.20 -14.01 -12.05
N ASN A 83 -1.48 -15.13 -11.88
CA ASN A 83 -0.02 -15.10 -11.80
C ASN A 83 0.64 -14.74 -13.13
N LYS A 84 0.04 -15.12 -14.27
CA LYS A 84 0.50 -14.69 -15.61
C LYS A 84 0.31 -13.19 -15.79
N PHE A 85 -0.80 -12.63 -15.34
CA PHE A 85 -1.08 -11.20 -15.40
C PHE A 85 -0.09 -10.39 -14.55
N ILE A 86 0.17 -10.81 -13.32
CA ILE A 86 1.16 -10.19 -12.42
C ILE A 86 2.56 -10.24 -13.02
N VAL A 87 2.96 -11.37 -13.62
CA VAL A 87 4.27 -11.50 -14.29
C VAL A 87 4.35 -10.58 -15.51
N LYS A 88 3.28 -10.45 -16.28
CA LYS A 88 3.23 -9.55 -17.45
C LYS A 88 3.30 -8.08 -17.02
N MET A 89 2.62 -7.71 -15.95
CA MET A 89 2.74 -6.36 -15.35
C MET A 89 4.15 -6.07 -14.83
N LYS A 90 4.81 -7.05 -14.23
CA LYS A 90 6.18 -6.91 -13.73
C LYS A 90 7.19 -6.59 -14.83
N LEU A 91 6.99 -7.09 -16.04
CA LEU A 91 7.89 -6.91 -17.18
C LEU A 91 7.62 -5.61 -17.94
N SER A 92 6.49 -4.93 -17.68
CA SER A 92 6.14 -3.68 -18.32
C SER A 92 6.45 -2.49 -17.41
N SER A 93 7.16 -1.48 -17.92
CA SER A 93 7.38 -0.21 -17.22
C SER A 93 6.04 0.46 -16.86
N PHE A 94 5.04 0.35 -17.72
CA PHE A 94 3.68 0.83 -17.46
C PHE A 94 3.04 0.13 -16.25
N GLY A 95 3.19 -1.20 -16.16
CA GLY A 95 2.69 -1.99 -15.02
C GLY A 95 3.32 -1.59 -13.69
N TYR A 96 4.59 -1.18 -13.69
CA TYR A 96 5.27 -0.64 -12.51
C TYR A 96 4.61 0.64 -12.02
N PHE A 97 4.43 1.63 -12.89
CA PHE A 97 3.80 2.90 -12.53
C PHE A 97 2.35 2.72 -12.05
N VAL A 98 1.56 1.90 -12.75
CA VAL A 98 0.19 1.60 -12.34
C VAL A 98 0.16 0.96 -10.95
N LEU A 99 1.04 0.04 -10.66
CA LEU A 99 1.04 -0.67 -9.39
C LEU A 99 1.50 0.21 -8.24
N VAL A 100 2.47 1.09 -8.45
CA VAL A 100 2.98 2.01 -7.44
C VAL A 100 2.01 3.17 -7.21
N ILE A 101 1.39 3.72 -8.27
CA ILE A 101 0.50 4.89 -8.14
C ILE A 101 -0.92 4.48 -7.74
N VAL A 102 -1.48 3.45 -8.39
CA VAL A 102 -2.88 3.03 -8.21
C VAL A 102 -3.02 1.90 -7.19
N GLY A 103 -1.95 1.14 -6.94
CA GLY A 103 -1.95 -0.01 -6.03
C GLY A 103 -2.49 0.31 -4.63
N PRO A 104 -2.01 1.34 -3.94
CA PRO A 104 -2.49 1.71 -2.60
C PRO A 104 -3.97 2.07 -2.56
N MET A 105 -4.48 2.67 -3.65
CA MET A 105 -5.88 3.03 -3.77
C MET A 105 -6.79 1.80 -3.89
N VAL A 106 -6.43 0.86 -4.78
CA VAL A 106 -7.30 -0.26 -5.15
C VAL A 106 -7.14 -1.46 -4.20
N LEU A 107 -5.91 -1.75 -3.76
CA LEU A 107 -5.60 -2.99 -3.03
C LEU A 107 -5.58 -2.84 -1.51
N SER A 108 -5.72 -1.67 -0.96
CA SER A 108 -5.32 -1.26 0.40
C SER A 108 -3.79 -1.14 0.57
N ILE A 109 -3.38 -0.25 1.47
CA ILE A 109 -1.95 0.05 1.70
C ILE A 109 -1.14 -1.19 2.13
N PRO A 110 -1.60 -2.03 3.09
CA PRO A 110 -0.86 -3.22 3.49
C PRO A 110 -0.59 -4.18 2.32
N ILE A 111 -1.61 -4.48 1.53
CA ILE A 111 -1.49 -5.43 0.41
C ILE A 111 -0.64 -4.84 -0.71
N GLY A 112 -0.87 -3.57 -1.06
CA GLY A 112 -0.07 -2.84 -2.06
C GLY A 112 1.41 -2.84 -1.69
N SER A 113 1.74 -2.49 -0.44
CA SER A 113 3.11 -2.45 0.08
C SER A 113 3.82 -3.80 0.00
N ILE A 114 3.13 -4.90 0.33
CA ILE A 114 3.69 -6.26 0.22
C ILE A 114 3.99 -6.61 -1.25
N ILE A 115 3.08 -6.28 -2.16
CA ILE A 115 3.25 -6.55 -3.59
C ILE A 115 4.41 -5.73 -4.15
N ILE A 116 4.45 -4.43 -3.84
CA ILE A 116 5.52 -3.52 -4.27
C ILE A 116 6.87 -4.00 -3.73
N ALA A 117 6.96 -4.33 -2.43
CA ALA A 117 8.17 -4.86 -1.83
C ALA A 117 8.62 -6.17 -2.48
N LYS A 118 7.68 -7.05 -2.84
CA LYS A 118 7.97 -8.33 -3.49
C LYS A 118 8.58 -8.18 -4.88
N PHE A 119 8.10 -7.22 -5.66
CA PHE A 119 8.48 -7.11 -7.07
C PHE A 119 9.50 -6.02 -7.36
N TYR A 120 9.48 -4.92 -6.59
CA TYR A 120 10.20 -3.70 -6.92
C TYR A 120 11.13 -3.17 -5.81
N ARG A 121 11.33 -3.92 -4.71
CA ARG A 121 12.22 -3.52 -3.59
C ARG A 121 13.64 -3.18 -4.03
N ARG A 122 14.13 -3.78 -5.12
CA ARG A 122 15.49 -3.51 -5.64
C ARG A 122 15.64 -2.14 -6.29
N ILE A 123 14.53 -1.51 -6.66
CA ILE A 123 14.52 -0.20 -7.28
C ILE A 123 14.42 0.84 -6.16
N LYS A 124 15.53 1.51 -5.85
CA LYS A 124 15.61 2.51 -4.76
C LYS A 124 14.56 3.63 -4.92
N PHE A 125 14.25 4.00 -6.15
CA PHE A 125 13.29 5.04 -6.47
C PHE A 125 11.84 4.65 -6.12
N THR A 126 11.52 3.36 -6.03
CA THR A 126 10.16 2.86 -5.71
C THR A 126 9.65 3.38 -4.37
N TYR A 127 10.50 3.40 -3.36
CA TYR A 127 10.13 3.89 -2.03
C TYR A 127 9.70 5.37 -2.05
N TRP A 128 10.48 6.20 -2.73
CA TRP A 128 10.18 7.63 -2.87
C TRP A 128 8.93 7.87 -3.70
N LEU A 129 8.79 7.14 -4.81
CA LEU A 129 7.64 7.27 -5.69
C LEU A 129 6.35 6.88 -4.97
N GLU A 130 6.38 5.82 -4.17
CA GLU A 130 5.24 5.38 -3.35
C GLU A 130 4.88 6.43 -2.28
N THR A 131 5.87 6.96 -1.58
CA THR A 131 5.66 8.00 -0.57
C THR A 131 5.00 9.25 -1.17
N VAL A 132 5.50 9.70 -2.31
CA VAL A 132 4.91 10.85 -3.04
C VAL A 132 3.49 10.51 -3.51
N SER A 133 3.27 9.32 -4.02
CA SER A 133 1.95 8.85 -4.45
C SER A 133 0.94 8.85 -3.30
N LEU A 134 1.30 8.35 -2.13
CA LEU A 134 0.45 8.39 -0.93
C LEU A 134 0.07 9.82 -0.53
N PHE A 135 1.02 10.74 -0.59
CA PHE A 135 0.75 12.16 -0.30
C PHE A 135 -0.20 12.79 -1.32
N LEU A 136 0.01 12.53 -2.60
CA LEU A 136 -0.88 13.02 -3.67
C LEU A 136 -2.30 12.46 -3.51
N TRP A 137 -2.44 11.18 -3.21
CA TRP A 137 -3.74 10.54 -2.98
C TRP A 137 -4.43 11.08 -1.71
N ALA A 138 -3.68 11.35 -0.63
CA ALA A 138 -4.24 11.98 0.57
C ALA A 138 -4.87 13.34 0.24
N ASN A 139 -4.16 14.18 -0.55
CA ASN A 139 -4.70 15.46 -1.01
C ASN A 139 -5.92 15.29 -1.91
N LEU A 140 -5.85 14.38 -2.88
CA LEU A 140 -6.92 14.16 -3.86
C LEU A 140 -8.20 13.66 -3.17
N PHE A 141 -8.09 12.71 -2.24
CA PHE A 141 -9.26 12.22 -1.49
C PHE A 141 -9.83 13.27 -0.55
N THR A 142 -9.00 14.08 0.10
CA THR A 142 -9.48 15.17 0.95
C THR A 142 -10.22 16.21 0.12
N LEU A 143 -9.68 16.61 -1.03
CA LEU A 143 -10.35 17.54 -1.96
C LEU A 143 -11.66 16.97 -2.50
N ALA A 144 -11.66 15.71 -2.93
CA ALA A 144 -12.88 15.06 -3.43
C ALA A 144 -13.98 15.00 -2.38
N ASN A 145 -13.62 14.68 -1.12
CA ASN A 145 -14.57 14.65 -0.02
C ASN A 145 -15.11 16.06 0.32
N LEU A 146 -14.25 17.09 0.33
CA LEU A 146 -14.70 18.47 0.52
C LEU A 146 -15.66 18.91 -0.58
N TYR A 147 -15.42 18.52 -1.83
CA TYR A 147 -16.31 18.86 -2.93
C TYR A 147 -17.66 18.12 -2.85
N ILE A 148 -17.69 16.91 -2.32
CA ILE A 148 -18.91 16.09 -2.24
C ILE A 148 -19.72 16.41 -0.98
N PHE A 149 -19.06 16.70 0.14
CA PHE A 149 -19.69 16.81 1.46
C PHE A 149 -19.49 18.18 2.12
N GLY A 150 -18.79 19.10 1.46
CA GLY A 150 -18.41 20.39 2.01
C GLY A 150 -19.42 21.52 1.76
N GLU A 151 -20.70 21.18 1.39
CA GLU A 151 -21.82 22.15 1.39
C GLU A 151 -22.41 22.33 2.76
#